data_4a3d065343891fd3338f15af0d80e47e
#
_entry.id   4a3d065343891fd3338f15af0d80e47e
#
_cell.length_a   1.000
_cell.length_b   1.000
_cell.length_c   1.000
_cell.angle_alpha   90.00
_cell.angle_beta   90.00
_cell.angle_gamma   90.00
#
_symmetry.space_group_name_H-M   'P 1'
#
loop_
_entity.id
_entity.type
_entity.pdbx_description
1 polymer ?
#
loop_
_entity_poly.entity_id
_entity_poly.type
_entity_poly.pdbx_seq_one_letter_code
_entity_poly.pdbx_strand_id
1 'polypeptide(L)'
;MSEIILEYTRGGYVENIHRADVVAVNTKGEILKEVGNGKLPMFWRSAAKPFQALAFVKNGGMEKYGLTERELALLVSSHSGEGFHVELVKGILDKLGLTTDALNCGAARPMSGKANVELIKQGERPQAVHNACSGKHSQILALCQMMGLPIEGYIKPDHPAEKIIFQHVAMASCMPEDKLEIGIDGCGVPVFYLPLDHMARAYARLGSPAKGDWGEYEAAALRIRNAMAENPDALAGTGRIDTAISQITKGRVIAKIGADAVYCMA
;
A
#
# COMPACT_ATOMS: atom_id res chain seq x y z
N MET A 1 -9.06 -7.88 24.50
CA MET A 1 -10.23 -7.18 23.93
C MET A 1 -9.74 -5.78 23.56
N SER A 2 -10.05 -5.28 22.34
CA SER A 2 -9.60 -3.96 21.92
C SER A 2 -10.11 -2.86 22.85
N GLU A 3 -9.30 -1.84 23.10
CA GLU A 3 -9.61 -0.76 24.02
C GLU A 3 -10.49 0.32 23.41
N ILE A 4 -11.30 0.98 24.23
CA ILE A 4 -12.08 2.16 23.80
C ILE A 4 -11.11 3.32 23.61
N ILE A 5 -11.05 3.86 22.41
CA ILE A 5 -10.17 4.99 22.06
C ILE A 5 -10.92 6.29 21.83
N LEU A 6 -12.23 6.20 21.57
CA LEU A 6 -13.08 7.35 21.29
C LEU A 6 -14.52 7.06 21.69
N GLU A 7 -15.16 8.06 22.31
CA GLU A 7 -16.59 8.06 22.61
C GLU A 7 -17.25 9.27 21.96
N TYR A 8 -18.37 9.06 21.30
CA TYR A 8 -19.27 10.13 20.91
C TYR A 8 -20.37 10.26 21.94
N THR A 9 -20.65 11.47 22.38
CA THR A 9 -21.70 11.74 23.37
C THR A 9 -22.81 12.62 22.79
N ARG A 10 -24.02 12.38 23.27
CA ARG A 10 -25.17 13.23 23.00
C ARG A 10 -25.91 13.51 24.29
N GLY A 11 -26.12 14.80 24.64
CA GLY A 11 -26.77 15.21 25.86
C GLY A 11 -26.15 14.66 27.16
N GLY A 12 -24.83 14.44 27.14
CA GLY A 12 -24.07 13.87 28.26
C GLY A 12 -24.05 12.34 28.34
N TYR A 13 -24.76 11.64 27.44
CA TYR A 13 -24.74 10.18 27.38
C TYR A 13 -23.84 9.68 26.24
N VAL A 14 -23.15 8.54 26.45
CA VAL A 14 -22.38 7.88 25.41
C VAL A 14 -23.34 7.32 24.37
N GLU A 15 -23.22 7.81 23.14
CA GLU A 15 -24.05 7.37 22.00
C GLU A 15 -23.32 6.30 21.15
N ASN A 16 -22.00 6.42 21.02
CA ASN A 16 -21.20 5.54 20.19
C ASN A 16 -19.77 5.42 20.73
N ILE A 17 -19.17 4.26 20.56
CA ILE A 17 -17.78 4.00 20.96
C ILE A 17 -16.99 3.43 19.79
N HIS A 18 -15.71 3.80 19.70
CA HIS A 18 -14.75 3.18 18.80
C HIS A 18 -13.67 2.48 19.61
N ARG A 19 -13.37 1.26 19.20
CA ARG A 19 -12.30 0.45 19.79
C ARG A 19 -11.16 0.25 18.81
N ALA A 20 -9.95 0.19 19.33
CA ALA A 20 -8.77 -0.12 18.52
C ALA A 20 -7.72 -0.87 19.32
N ASP A 21 -6.82 -1.51 18.57
CA ASP A 21 -5.52 -1.97 19.03
C ASP A 21 -4.45 -1.11 18.36
N VAL A 22 -3.56 -0.54 19.14
CA VAL A 22 -2.52 0.39 18.64
C VAL A 22 -1.18 -0.04 19.21
N VAL A 23 -0.15 -0.09 18.37
CA VAL A 23 1.22 -0.34 18.82
C VAL A 23 2.19 0.62 18.14
N ALA A 24 3.11 1.16 18.91
CA ALA A 24 4.25 1.93 18.41
C ALA A 24 5.54 1.18 18.76
N VAL A 25 6.39 1.00 17.74
CA VAL A 25 7.66 0.30 17.90
C VAL A 25 8.81 1.12 17.33
N ASN A 26 10.04 0.84 17.77
CA ASN A 26 11.23 1.35 17.10
C ASN A 26 11.67 0.43 15.95
N THR A 27 12.75 0.79 15.24
CA THR A 27 13.28 0.01 14.11
C THR A 27 13.76 -1.39 14.48
N LYS A 28 14.05 -1.64 15.78
CA LYS A 28 14.41 -2.97 16.29
C LYS A 28 13.20 -3.84 16.60
N GLY A 29 11.98 -3.26 16.59
CA GLY A 29 10.74 -3.94 16.95
C GLY A 29 10.44 -3.90 18.45
N GLU A 30 11.16 -3.09 19.23
CA GLU A 30 10.86 -2.90 20.65
C GLU A 30 9.60 -2.06 20.80
N ILE A 31 8.63 -2.54 21.57
CA ILE A 31 7.37 -1.83 21.81
C ILE A 31 7.62 -0.62 22.69
N LEU A 32 7.32 0.56 22.17
CA LEU A 32 7.43 1.83 22.88
C LEU A 32 6.12 2.22 23.57
N LYS A 33 4.98 1.92 22.92
CA LYS A 33 3.63 2.15 23.44
C LYS A 33 2.67 1.12 22.85
N GLU A 34 1.68 0.75 23.65
CA GLU A 34 0.64 -0.19 23.27
C GLU A 34 -0.69 0.23 23.90
N VAL A 35 -1.78 0.06 23.14
CA VAL A 35 -3.16 0.16 23.59
C VAL A 35 -3.89 -1.06 23.02
N GLY A 36 -4.57 -1.82 23.87
CA GLY A 36 -5.18 -3.09 23.50
C GLY A 36 -4.14 -4.21 23.30
N ASN A 37 -4.18 -4.90 22.18
CA ASN A 37 -3.28 -6.02 21.88
C ASN A 37 -2.41 -5.72 20.66
N GLY A 38 -1.18 -5.23 20.88
CA GLY A 38 -0.23 -4.92 19.82
C GLY A 38 0.28 -6.14 19.04
N LYS A 39 0.02 -7.36 19.53
CA LYS A 39 0.32 -8.63 18.86
C LYS A 39 -0.90 -9.27 18.20
N LEU A 40 -2.01 -8.53 18.07
CA LEU A 40 -3.21 -9.02 17.39
C LEU A 40 -2.87 -9.39 15.94
N PRO A 41 -3.04 -10.67 15.53
CA PRO A 41 -2.85 -11.03 14.13
C PRO A 41 -4.05 -10.54 13.30
N MET A 42 -3.75 -9.93 12.15
CA MET A 42 -4.76 -9.39 11.25
C MET A 42 -4.25 -9.26 9.83
N PHE A 43 -5.14 -9.05 8.87
CA PHE A 43 -4.74 -8.76 7.50
C PHE A 43 -4.17 -7.35 7.36
N TRP A 44 -2.97 -7.25 6.80
CA TRP A 44 -2.29 -5.96 6.57
C TRP A 44 -2.96 -5.10 5.50
N ARG A 45 -3.65 -5.76 4.58
CA ARG A 45 -4.37 -5.12 3.49
C ARG A 45 -3.46 -4.19 2.68
N SER A 46 -3.99 -3.08 2.19
CA SER A 46 -3.25 -2.14 1.35
C SER A 46 -2.09 -1.42 2.02
N ALA A 47 -1.93 -1.53 3.34
CA ALA A 47 -0.76 -0.97 4.01
C ALA A 47 0.53 -1.80 3.75
N ALA A 48 0.42 -3.02 3.19
CA ALA A 48 1.57 -3.81 2.75
C ALA A 48 2.21 -3.36 1.43
N LYS A 49 1.53 -2.55 0.62
CA LYS A 49 1.94 -2.23 -0.77
C LYS A 49 3.34 -1.63 -0.92
N PRO A 50 3.85 -0.77 -0.02
CA PRO A 50 5.23 -0.28 -0.12
C PRO A 50 6.26 -1.41 -0.12
N PHE A 51 6.01 -2.46 0.65
CA PHE A 51 6.92 -3.61 0.79
C PHE A 51 6.81 -4.60 -0.38
N GLN A 52 5.66 -4.64 -1.05
CA GLN A 52 5.45 -5.44 -2.26
C GLN A 52 6.28 -4.91 -3.44
N ALA A 53 6.62 -3.62 -3.47
CA ALA A 53 7.41 -2.99 -4.52
C ALA A 53 8.93 -3.13 -4.33
N LEU A 54 9.42 -3.63 -3.19
CA LEU A 54 10.86 -3.67 -2.87
C LEU A 54 11.68 -4.39 -3.93
N ALA A 55 11.24 -5.57 -4.37
CA ALA A 55 11.95 -6.33 -5.41
C ALA A 55 12.06 -5.57 -6.72
N PHE A 56 10.98 -4.94 -7.15
CA PHE A 56 10.93 -4.15 -8.37
C PHE A 56 11.90 -2.97 -8.34
N VAL A 57 11.85 -2.19 -7.25
CA VAL A 57 12.72 -1.00 -7.09
C VAL A 57 14.18 -1.39 -6.94
N LYS A 58 14.49 -2.39 -6.10
CA LYS A 58 15.86 -2.85 -5.85
C LYS A 58 16.56 -3.35 -7.12
N ASN A 59 15.82 -4.00 -8.00
CA ASN A 59 16.38 -4.58 -9.22
C ASN A 59 16.36 -3.61 -10.43
N GLY A 60 16.22 -2.29 -10.20
CA GLY A 60 16.32 -1.26 -11.24
C GLY A 60 15.07 -1.14 -12.13
N GLY A 61 13.91 -1.56 -11.64
CA GLY A 61 12.67 -1.48 -12.41
C GLY A 61 12.27 -0.05 -12.78
N MET A 62 12.59 0.92 -11.92
CA MET A 62 12.34 2.33 -12.18
C MET A 62 13.11 2.84 -13.40
N GLU A 63 14.40 2.52 -13.47
CA GLU A 63 15.29 2.91 -14.56
C GLU A 63 14.94 2.16 -15.84
N LYS A 64 14.70 0.86 -15.73
CA LYS A 64 14.36 0.01 -16.90
C LYS A 64 13.17 0.53 -17.68
N TYR A 65 12.14 1.02 -16.99
CA TYR A 65 10.91 1.50 -17.61
C TYR A 65 10.78 3.04 -17.63
N GLY A 66 11.80 3.77 -17.21
CA GLY A 66 11.77 5.24 -17.16
C GLY A 66 10.66 5.78 -16.28
N LEU A 67 10.38 5.13 -15.13
CA LEU A 67 9.33 5.57 -14.21
C LEU A 67 9.82 6.70 -13.30
N THR A 68 8.90 7.62 -13.01
CA THR A 68 9.12 8.77 -12.11
C THR A 68 8.80 8.42 -10.66
N GLU A 69 9.25 9.25 -9.71
CA GLU A 69 8.93 9.09 -8.29
C GLU A 69 7.42 9.23 -8.01
N ARG A 70 6.71 10.05 -8.80
CA ARG A 70 5.25 10.17 -8.73
C ARG A 70 4.54 8.89 -9.17
N GLU A 71 5.04 8.23 -10.20
CA GLU A 71 4.55 6.92 -10.64
C GLU A 71 4.89 5.84 -9.59
N LEU A 72 6.06 5.89 -8.95
CA LEU A 72 6.38 4.98 -7.83
C LEU A 72 5.39 5.15 -6.67
N ALA A 73 5.05 6.37 -6.30
CA ALA A 73 4.02 6.61 -5.29
C ALA A 73 2.68 5.97 -5.68
N LEU A 74 2.30 6.04 -6.96
CA LEU A 74 1.10 5.38 -7.48
C LEU A 74 1.22 3.85 -7.44
N LEU A 75 2.37 3.27 -7.77
CA LEU A 75 2.58 1.81 -7.73
C LEU A 75 2.34 1.22 -6.33
N VAL A 76 2.58 2.00 -5.27
CA VAL A 76 2.35 1.59 -3.87
C VAL A 76 1.06 2.17 -3.28
N SER A 77 0.20 2.77 -4.10
CA SER A 77 -0.97 3.55 -3.71
C SER A 77 -2.19 2.72 -3.30
N SER A 78 -3.12 3.41 -2.65
CA SER A 78 -4.54 3.08 -2.65
C SER A 78 -5.29 4.34 -3.11
N HIS A 79 -5.16 4.65 -4.40
CA HIS A 79 -5.56 5.91 -4.96
C HIS A 79 -7.09 6.09 -5.04
N SER A 80 -7.52 7.34 -5.05
CA SER A 80 -8.94 7.69 -5.06
C SER A 80 -9.62 7.58 -6.43
N GLY A 81 -8.88 7.21 -7.49
CA GLY A 81 -9.43 7.13 -8.86
C GLY A 81 -9.77 8.49 -9.47
N GLU A 82 -9.09 9.57 -9.05
CA GLU A 82 -9.18 10.88 -9.67
C GLU A 82 -8.53 10.86 -11.05
N GLY A 83 -8.89 11.80 -11.95
CA GLY A 83 -8.43 11.80 -13.33
C GLY A 83 -6.91 11.65 -13.47
N PHE A 84 -6.13 12.38 -12.67
CA PHE A 84 -4.67 12.26 -12.70
C PHE A 84 -4.14 10.89 -12.27
N HIS A 85 -4.85 10.15 -11.38
CA HIS A 85 -4.47 8.78 -11.06
C HIS A 85 -4.68 7.86 -12.25
N VAL A 86 -5.81 8.01 -12.94
CA VAL A 86 -6.12 7.23 -14.14
C VAL A 86 -5.07 7.46 -15.23
N GLU A 87 -4.67 8.73 -15.43
CA GLU A 87 -3.62 9.09 -16.40
C GLU A 87 -2.25 8.50 -16.00
N LEU A 88 -1.90 8.53 -14.71
CA LEU A 88 -0.67 7.89 -14.23
C LEU A 88 -0.68 6.38 -14.45
N VAL A 89 -1.81 5.69 -14.16
CA VAL A 89 -1.94 4.24 -14.41
C VAL A 89 -1.75 3.93 -15.89
N LYS A 90 -2.45 4.67 -16.77
CA LYS A 90 -2.32 4.50 -18.23
C LYS A 90 -0.89 4.76 -18.70
N GLY A 91 -0.27 5.85 -18.24
CA GLY A 91 1.11 6.19 -18.59
C GLY A 91 2.13 5.13 -18.16
N ILE A 92 1.93 4.51 -17.00
CA ILE A 92 2.76 3.36 -16.56
C ILE A 92 2.55 2.17 -17.50
N LEU A 93 1.30 1.80 -17.79
CA LEU A 93 1.01 0.69 -18.70
C LEU A 93 1.59 0.92 -20.09
N ASP A 94 1.49 2.14 -20.64
CA ASP A 94 2.09 2.51 -21.92
C ASP A 94 3.62 2.31 -21.91
N LYS A 95 4.31 2.70 -20.84
CA LYS A 95 5.76 2.46 -20.66
C LYS A 95 6.11 0.97 -20.59
N LEU A 96 5.17 0.15 -20.13
CA LEU A 96 5.32 -1.32 -20.10
C LEU A 96 4.92 -1.97 -21.45
N GLY A 97 4.40 -1.22 -22.41
CA GLY A 97 3.83 -1.77 -23.64
C GLY A 97 2.57 -2.60 -23.42
N LEU A 98 1.80 -2.28 -22.37
CA LEU A 98 0.56 -2.96 -21.99
C LEU A 98 -0.65 -2.05 -22.15
N THR A 99 -1.82 -2.66 -22.31
CA THR A 99 -3.11 -1.96 -22.27
C THR A 99 -3.78 -2.15 -20.90
N THR A 100 -4.84 -1.40 -20.65
CA THR A 100 -5.66 -1.52 -19.43
C THR A 100 -6.27 -2.92 -19.23
N ASP A 101 -6.36 -3.72 -20.29
CA ASP A 101 -6.90 -5.09 -20.26
C ASP A 101 -5.97 -6.05 -19.48
N ALA A 102 -4.69 -5.69 -19.32
CA ALA A 102 -3.76 -6.45 -18.49
C ALA A 102 -4.09 -6.39 -16.99
N LEU A 103 -4.90 -5.40 -16.56
CA LEU A 103 -5.26 -5.20 -15.16
C LEU A 103 -6.35 -6.19 -14.71
N ASN A 104 -5.99 -7.14 -13.86
CA ASN A 104 -6.92 -8.14 -13.31
C ASN A 104 -7.48 -7.77 -11.93
N CYS A 105 -7.43 -6.48 -11.54
CA CYS A 105 -8.00 -6.01 -10.26
C CYS A 105 -9.53 -5.86 -10.26
N GLY A 106 -10.16 -6.02 -11.41
CA GLY A 106 -11.59 -5.77 -11.59
C GLY A 106 -11.95 -4.28 -11.67
N ALA A 107 -13.07 -4.00 -12.31
CA ALA A 107 -13.63 -2.67 -12.40
C ALA A 107 -14.14 -2.21 -11.03
N ALA A 108 -13.85 -0.98 -10.64
CA ALA A 108 -14.32 -0.39 -9.39
C ALA A 108 -14.68 1.08 -9.57
N ARG A 109 -15.65 1.58 -8.79
CA ARG A 109 -15.94 3.02 -8.76
C ARG A 109 -14.77 3.77 -8.14
N PRO A 110 -14.44 4.99 -8.65
CA PRO A 110 -13.52 5.86 -7.95
C PRO A 110 -13.91 6.05 -6.48
N MET A 111 -12.94 5.99 -5.58
CA MET A 111 -13.17 6.29 -4.15
C MET A 111 -13.43 7.78 -3.92
N SER A 112 -12.93 8.66 -4.79
CA SER A 112 -13.29 10.08 -4.81
C SER A 112 -14.73 10.24 -5.28
N GLY A 113 -15.59 10.76 -4.40
CA GLY A 113 -16.99 11.06 -4.74
C GLY A 113 -17.10 12.03 -5.92
N LYS A 114 -16.21 13.03 -5.99
CA LYS A 114 -16.14 13.98 -7.10
C LYS A 114 -15.79 13.27 -8.42
N ALA A 115 -14.76 12.42 -8.43
CA ALA A 115 -14.37 11.68 -9.62
C ALA A 115 -15.47 10.69 -10.06
N ASN A 116 -16.16 10.04 -9.12
CA ASN A 116 -17.26 9.15 -9.44
C ASN A 116 -18.46 9.91 -10.07
N VAL A 117 -18.78 11.09 -9.56
CA VAL A 117 -19.84 11.94 -10.15
C VAL A 117 -19.45 12.38 -11.56
N GLU A 118 -18.18 12.75 -11.78
CA GLU A 118 -17.69 13.16 -13.10
C GLU A 118 -17.79 12.01 -14.10
N LEU A 119 -17.35 10.82 -13.72
CA LEU A 119 -17.46 9.60 -14.55
C LEU A 119 -18.92 9.34 -14.97
N ILE A 120 -19.86 9.48 -14.04
CA ILE A 120 -21.30 9.30 -14.33
C ILE A 120 -21.81 10.38 -15.30
N LYS A 121 -21.41 11.65 -15.12
CA LYS A 121 -21.81 12.75 -16.01
C LYS A 121 -21.31 12.56 -17.46
N GLN A 122 -20.13 11.94 -17.62
CA GLN A 122 -19.56 11.60 -18.91
C GLN A 122 -20.21 10.36 -19.54
N GLY A 123 -21.17 9.71 -18.86
CA GLY A 123 -21.80 8.48 -19.32
C GLY A 123 -20.86 7.26 -19.32
N GLU A 124 -19.71 7.38 -18.66
CA GLU A 124 -18.73 6.32 -18.59
C GLU A 124 -19.02 5.31 -17.47
N ARG A 125 -18.54 4.08 -17.66
CA ARG A 125 -18.61 3.03 -16.63
C ARG A 125 -17.27 2.89 -15.91
N PRO A 126 -17.30 2.52 -14.62
CA PRO A 126 -16.08 2.15 -13.90
C PRO A 126 -15.29 1.06 -14.63
N GLN A 127 -13.98 1.21 -14.69
CA GLN A 127 -13.03 0.29 -15.31
C GLN A 127 -11.95 -0.12 -14.30
N ALA A 128 -11.08 -1.05 -14.66
CA ALA A 128 -9.99 -1.52 -13.82
C ALA A 128 -9.01 -0.39 -13.41
N VAL A 129 -8.79 0.60 -14.28
CA VAL A 129 -7.95 1.77 -13.99
C VAL A 129 -8.47 2.64 -12.84
N HIS A 130 -9.78 2.62 -12.56
CA HIS A 130 -10.39 3.36 -11.45
C HIS A 130 -10.25 2.61 -10.11
N ASN A 131 -9.92 1.32 -10.14
CA ASN A 131 -9.70 0.53 -8.95
C ASN A 131 -8.51 1.07 -8.15
N ALA A 132 -8.69 1.29 -6.86
CA ALA A 132 -7.64 1.79 -5.96
C ALA A 132 -6.37 0.93 -5.91
N CYS A 133 -6.44 -0.31 -6.43
CA CYS A 133 -5.31 -1.23 -6.52
C CYS A 133 -4.65 -1.28 -7.91
N SER A 134 -5.14 -0.53 -8.91
CA SER A 134 -4.60 -0.60 -10.27
C SER A 134 -3.10 -0.25 -10.32
N GLY A 135 -2.62 0.69 -9.48
CA GLY A 135 -1.19 0.98 -9.32
C GLY A 135 -0.40 -0.25 -8.88
N LYS A 136 -0.86 -0.97 -7.83
CA LYS A 136 -0.23 -2.22 -7.38
C LYS A 136 -0.22 -3.29 -8.49
N HIS A 137 -1.31 -3.44 -9.21
CA HIS A 137 -1.38 -4.38 -10.34
C HIS A 137 -0.38 -4.01 -11.44
N SER A 138 -0.25 -2.74 -11.77
CA SER A 138 0.79 -2.25 -12.70
C SER A 138 2.20 -2.57 -12.20
N GLN A 139 2.45 -2.47 -10.89
CA GLN A 139 3.73 -2.84 -10.27
C GLN A 139 4.03 -4.34 -10.42
N ILE A 140 3.06 -5.22 -10.18
CA ILE A 140 3.25 -6.67 -10.32
C ILE A 140 3.50 -7.03 -11.80
N LEU A 141 2.76 -6.44 -12.73
CA LEU A 141 2.98 -6.61 -14.17
C LEU A 141 4.38 -6.16 -14.58
N ALA A 142 4.84 -5.00 -14.08
CA ALA A 142 6.19 -4.51 -14.31
C ALA A 142 7.25 -5.46 -13.74
N LEU A 143 7.03 -6.01 -12.55
CA LEU A 143 7.91 -7.02 -11.95
C LEU A 143 7.96 -8.29 -12.81
N CYS A 144 6.81 -8.79 -13.28
CA CYS A 144 6.76 -9.95 -14.18
C CYS A 144 7.62 -9.74 -15.43
N GLN A 145 7.41 -8.65 -16.14
CA GLN A 145 8.19 -8.34 -17.35
C GLN A 145 9.67 -8.15 -17.06
N MET A 146 10.01 -7.45 -15.96
CA MET A 146 11.40 -7.22 -15.56
C MET A 146 12.14 -8.52 -15.33
N MET A 147 11.49 -9.50 -14.70
CA MET A 147 12.05 -10.80 -14.32
C MET A 147 11.87 -11.87 -15.41
N GLY A 148 11.28 -11.55 -16.57
CA GLY A 148 11.01 -12.52 -17.62
C GLY A 148 9.95 -13.57 -17.23
N LEU A 149 9.04 -13.22 -16.32
CA LEU A 149 7.96 -14.08 -15.87
C LEU A 149 6.69 -13.87 -16.73
N PRO A 150 5.81 -14.87 -16.85
CA PRO A 150 4.53 -14.69 -17.55
C PRO A 150 3.69 -13.63 -16.84
N ILE A 151 2.90 -12.86 -17.61
CA ILE A 151 1.93 -11.93 -17.04
C ILE A 151 0.56 -12.59 -16.81
N GLU A 152 0.29 -13.72 -17.46
CA GLU A 152 -0.94 -14.48 -17.27
C GLU A 152 -0.99 -15.08 -15.87
N GLY A 153 -2.11 -14.86 -15.20
CA GLY A 153 -2.33 -15.40 -13.86
C GLY A 153 -1.48 -14.77 -12.76
N TYR A 154 -0.88 -13.59 -12.98
CA TYR A 154 -0.02 -12.90 -12.01
C TYR A 154 -0.68 -12.62 -10.65
N ILE A 155 -2.01 -12.71 -10.56
CA ILE A 155 -2.78 -12.53 -9.32
C ILE A 155 -2.82 -13.81 -8.45
N LYS A 156 -2.36 -14.95 -8.98
CA LYS A 156 -2.46 -16.24 -8.27
C LYS A 156 -1.37 -16.36 -7.19
N PRO A 157 -1.68 -16.92 -6.02
CA PRO A 157 -0.70 -17.07 -4.93
C PRO A 157 0.53 -17.90 -5.30
N ASP A 158 0.39 -18.87 -6.19
CA ASP A 158 1.47 -19.74 -6.66
C ASP A 158 2.29 -19.12 -7.80
N HIS A 159 1.91 -17.96 -8.31
CA HIS A 159 2.64 -17.27 -9.38
C HIS A 159 4.04 -16.86 -8.91
N PRO A 160 5.10 -17.03 -9.74
CA PRO A 160 6.48 -16.70 -9.33
C PRO A 160 6.67 -15.26 -8.83
N ALA A 161 5.97 -14.27 -9.42
CA ALA A 161 6.05 -12.89 -8.95
C ALA A 161 5.47 -12.72 -7.54
N GLU A 162 4.37 -13.40 -7.21
CA GLU A 162 3.78 -13.35 -5.87
C GLU A 162 4.66 -14.05 -4.83
N LYS A 163 5.39 -15.11 -5.19
CA LYS A 163 6.40 -15.73 -4.32
C LYS A 163 7.55 -14.78 -4.00
N ILE A 164 8.02 -14.03 -5.01
CA ILE A 164 9.04 -12.98 -4.81
C ILE A 164 8.49 -11.90 -3.87
N ILE A 165 7.27 -11.42 -4.10
CA ILE A 165 6.61 -10.41 -3.26
C ILE A 165 6.47 -10.92 -1.83
N PHE A 166 6.02 -12.16 -1.63
CA PHE A 166 5.86 -12.79 -0.33
C PHE A 166 7.16 -12.77 0.48
N GLN A 167 8.28 -13.18 -0.12
CA GLN A 167 9.60 -13.16 0.52
C GLN A 167 10.01 -11.75 0.97
N HIS A 168 9.73 -10.73 0.13
CA HIS A 168 10.06 -9.35 0.47
C HIS A 168 9.17 -8.78 1.57
N VAL A 169 7.90 -9.17 1.62
CA VAL A 169 6.99 -8.78 2.72
C VAL A 169 7.41 -9.45 4.03
N ALA A 170 7.78 -10.74 4.01
CA ALA A 170 8.30 -11.46 5.16
C ALA A 170 9.57 -10.80 5.71
N MET A 171 10.54 -10.51 4.83
CA MET A 171 11.78 -9.82 5.16
C MET A 171 11.51 -8.41 5.73
N ALA A 172 10.62 -7.64 5.11
CA ALA A 172 10.32 -6.28 5.54
C ALA A 172 9.69 -6.23 6.94
N SER A 173 8.78 -7.16 7.22
CA SER A 173 8.10 -7.27 8.52
C SER A 173 8.91 -8.05 9.56
N CYS A 174 10.09 -8.58 9.21
CA CYS A 174 10.88 -9.48 10.04
C CYS A 174 10.05 -10.68 10.51
N MET A 175 9.14 -11.16 9.68
CA MET A 175 8.34 -12.35 9.93
C MET A 175 9.00 -13.55 9.27
N PRO A 176 9.16 -14.70 9.96
CA PRO A 176 9.60 -15.93 9.31
C PRO A 176 8.61 -16.32 8.20
N GLU A 177 9.11 -16.75 7.03
CA GLU A 177 8.26 -17.09 5.88
C GLU A 177 7.24 -18.21 6.22
N ASP A 178 7.64 -19.18 7.03
CA ASP A 178 6.78 -20.27 7.49
C ASP A 178 5.69 -19.87 8.49
N LYS A 179 5.72 -18.62 8.97
CA LYS A 179 4.73 -18.02 9.89
C LYS A 179 3.88 -16.93 9.25
N LEU A 180 4.25 -16.50 8.05
CA LEU A 180 3.48 -15.50 7.31
C LEU A 180 2.36 -16.20 6.55
N GLU A 181 1.12 -15.96 6.95
CA GLU A 181 -0.06 -16.51 6.28
C GLU A 181 -0.59 -15.53 5.22
N ILE A 182 -1.35 -16.08 4.26
CA ILE A 182 -1.98 -15.27 3.21
C ILE A 182 -3.47 -15.59 3.07
N GLY A 183 -4.22 -14.58 2.65
CA GLY A 183 -5.58 -14.70 2.11
C GLY A 183 -5.62 -14.10 0.70
N ILE A 184 -6.81 -13.96 0.14
CA ILE A 184 -7.02 -13.27 -1.14
C ILE A 184 -7.73 -11.95 -0.88
N ASP A 185 -7.13 -10.85 -1.36
CA ASP A 185 -7.71 -9.52 -1.23
C ASP A 185 -8.86 -9.30 -2.24
N GLY A 186 -9.69 -8.28 -2.02
CA GLY A 186 -10.79 -7.92 -2.90
C GLY A 186 -10.40 -7.60 -4.35
N CYS A 187 -9.13 -7.30 -4.61
CA CYS A 187 -8.58 -7.10 -5.96
C CYS A 187 -7.97 -8.38 -6.57
N GLY A 188 -8.09 -9.53 -5.92
CA GLY A 188 -7.69 -10.84 -6.44
C GLY A 188 -6.26 -11.29 -6.14
N VAL A 189 -5.39 -10.43 -5.61
CA VAL A 189 -3.99 -10.81 -5.25
C VAL A 189 -3.88 -11.22 -3.79
N PRO A 190 -2.80 -11.91 -3.39
CA PRO A 190 -2.53 -12.26 -2.00
C PRO A 190 -2.52 -11.04 -1.07
N VAL A 191 -3.04 -11.25 0.13
CA VAL A 191 -3.00 -10.33 1.27
C VAL A 191 -2.39 -11.04 2.47
N PHE A 192 -1.55 -10.37 3.24
CA PHE A 192 -0.72 -10.95 4.29
C PHE A 192 -1.39 -10.85 5.65
N TYR A 193 -1.37 -11.94 6.40
CA TYR A 193 -1.91 -12.05 7.75
C TYR A 193 -0.76 -12.23 8.74
N LEU A 194 -0.57 -11.26 9.64
CA LEU A 194 0.54 -11.24 10.59
C LEU A 194 0.21 -10.33 11.80
N PRO A 195 0.98 -10.43 12.90
CA PRO A 195 0.79 -9.60 14.07
C PRO A 195 0.99 -8.10 13.81
N LEU A 196 0.23 -7.26 14.51
CA LEU A 196 0.24 -5.81 14.37
C LEU A 196 1.62 -5.18 14.65
N ASP A 197 2.37 -5.69 15.62
CA ASP A 197 3.73 -5.23 15.95
C ASP A 197 4.74 -5.48 14.81
N HIS A 198 4.59 -6.57 14.05
CA HIS A 198 5.38 -6.83 12.85
C HIS A 198 5.07 -5.84 11.72
N MET A 199 3.80 -5.46 11.55
CA MET A 199 3.40 -4.40 10.61
C MET A 199 4.02 -3.06 11.02
N ALA A 200 3.94 -2.72 12.31
CA ALA A 200 4.53 -1.50 12.86
C ALA A 200 6.05 -1.48 12.70
N ARG A 201 6.73 -2.62 12.92
CA ARG A 201 8.18 -2.75 12.72
C ARG A 201 8.59 -2.49 11.27
N ALA A 202 7.87 -3.04 10.30
CA ALA A 202 8.15 -2.77 8.89
C ALA A 202 8.04 -1.27 8.58
N TYR A 203 7.02 -0.59 9.13
CA TYR A 203 6.86 0.85 8.96
C TYR A 203 7.94 1.66 9.70
N ALA A 204 8.32 1.28 10.91
CA ALA A 204 9.43 1.93 11.63
C ALA A 204 10.75 1.84 10.83
N ARG A 205 11.02 0.67 10.23
CA ARG A 205 12.16 0.47 9.32
C ARG A 205 12.06 1.32 8.06
N LEU A 206 10.89 1.38 7.43
CA LEU A 206 10.65 2.20 6.23
C LEU A 206 10.73 3.71 6.54
N GLY A 207 10.25 4.16 7.68
CA GLY A 207 10.32 5.55 8.12
C GLY A 207 11.74 6.06 8.36
N SER A 208 12.66 5.16 8.70
CA SER A 208 14.09 5.46 8.95
C SER A 208 14.98 4.42 8.27
N PRO A 209 15.10 4.42 6.93
CA PRO A 209 15.78 3.34 6.19
C PRO A 209 17.22 3.10 6.65
N ALA A 210 17.99 4.16 6.90
CA ALA A 210 19.39 4.04 7.38
C ALA A 210 19.52 3.36 8.76
N LYS A 211 18.44 3.28 9.54
CA LYS A 211 18.39 2.59 10.83
C LYS A 211 17.57 1.30 10.79
N GLY A 212 17.02 0.99 9.62
CA GLY A 212 16.05 -0.08 9.43
C GLY A 212 16.66 -1.47 9.18
N ASP A 213 17.97 -1.58 9.13
CA ASP A 213 18.67 -2.84 8.83
C ASP A 213 18.16 -3.53 7.54
N TRP A 214 18.12 -2.76 6.46
CA TRP A 214 17.62 -3.22 5.17
C TRP A 214 18.66 -3.96 4.33
N GLY A 215 19.97 -3.92 4.72
CA GLY A 215 21.06 -4.48 3.92
C GLY A 215 21.05 -3.89 2.50
N GLU A 216 21.10 -4.74 1.49
CA GLU A 216 21.09 -4.33 0.07
C GLU A 216 19.78 -3.66 -0.40
N TYR A 217 18.72 -3.65 0.42
CA TYR A 217 17.43 -3.02 0.11
C TYR A 217 17.30 -1.58 0.64
N GLU A 218 18.33 -1.05 1.34
CA GLU A 218 18.26 0.28 1.97
C GLU A 218 17.93 1.38 0.94
N ALA A 219 18.62 1.39 -0.20
CA ALA A 219 18.37 2.36 -1.26
C ALA A 219 16.94 2.26 -1.82
N ALA A 220 16.42 1.05 -2.00
CA ALA A 220 15.05 0.83 -2.47
C ALA A 220 14.02 1.28 -1.42
N ALA A 221 14.24 0.96 -0.15
CA ALA A 221 13.36 1.40 0.95
C ALA A 221 13.35 2.93 1.08
N LEU A 222 14.53 3.57 0.98
CA LEU A 222 14.65 5.03 0.99
C LEU A 222 13.90 5.67 -0.19
N ARG A 223 14.03 5.12 -1.38
CA ARG A 223 13.35 5.62 -2.57
C ARG A 223 11.83 5.51 -2.44
N ILE A 224 11.31 4.35 -2.01
CA ILE A 224 9.88 4.15 -1.76
C ILE A 224 9.37 5.14 -0.70
N ARG A 225 10.09 5.27 0.43
CA ARG A 225 9.76 6.23 1.48
C ARG A 225 9.66 7.65 0.97
N ASN A 226 10.64 8.09 0.16
CA ASN A 226 10.67 9.44 -0.40
C ASN A 226 9.56 9.65 -1.43
N ALA A 227 9.31 8.69 -2.33
CA ALA A 227 8.21 8.75 -3.27
C ALA A 227 6.85 8.93 -2.56
N MET A 228 6.60 8.19 -1.47
CA MET A 228 5.39 8.33 -0.64
C MET A 228 5.29 9.70 0.02
N ALA A 229 6.39 10.23 0.54
CA ALA A 229 6.43 11.50 1.26
C ALA A 229 6.26 12.73 0.34
N GLU A 230 6.84 12.67 -0.86
CA GLU A 230 6.88 13.78 -1.81
C GLU A 230 5.67 13.80 -2.75
N ASN A 231 4.98 12.67 -2.94
CA ASN A 231 3.82 12.53 -3.82
C ASN A 231 2.61 11.94 -3.10
N PRO A 232 2.17 12.52 -1.97
CA PRO A 232 1.11 11.92 -1.14
C PRO A 232 -0.25 11.95 -1.83
N ASP A 233 -0.49 12.86 -2.75
CA ASP A 233 -1.70 12.89 -3.58
C ASP A 233 -1.75 11.72 -4.57
N ALA A 234 -0.62 11.35 -5.19
CA ALA A 234 -0.54 10.17 -6.04
C ALA A 234 -0.67 8.86 -5.23
N LEU A 235 -0.19 8.86 -3.98
CA LEU A 235 -0.30 7.72 -3.06
C LEU A 235 -1.75 7.45 -2.62
N ALA A 236 -2.56 8.49 -2.41
CA ALA A 236 -3.89 8.36 -1.83
C ALA A 236 -4.97 9.17 -2.56
N GLY A 237 -4.76 10.45 -2.78
CA GLY A 237 -5.70 11.37 -3.43
C GLY A 237 -5.95 12.65 -2.65
N THR A 238 -6.68 13.55 -3.27
CA THR A 238 -7.01 14.86 -2.72
C THR A 238 -7.85 14.72 -1.44
N GLY A 239 -7.40 15.37 -0.36
CA GLY A 239 -8.13 15.40 0.91
C GLY A 239 -8.16 14.06 1.69
N ARG A 240 -7.39 13.07 1.25
CA ARG A 240 -7.23 11.82 2.01
C ARG A 240 -6.34 12.04 3.23
N ILE A 241 -6.57 11.26 4.29
CA ILE A 241 -5.82 11.39 5.54
C ILE A 241 -4.32 11.14 5.35
N ASP A 242 -3.94 10.17 4.52
CA ASP A 242 -2.53 9.90 4.16
C ASP A 242 -1.88 11.14 3.53
N THR A 243 -2.60 11.80 2.61
CA THR A 243 -2.17 13.03 1.95
C THR A 243 -2.03 14.18 2.96
N ALA A 244 -3.04 14.36 3.82
CA ALA A 244 -3.06 15.43 4.82
C ALA A 244 -1.90 15.28 5.84
N ILE A 245 -1.64 14.06 6.34
CA ILE A 245 -0.54 13.78 7.27
C ILE A 245 0.80 14.13 6.63
N SER A 246 1.07 13.66 5.42
CA SER A 246 2.33 13.96 4.74
C SER A 246 2.50 15.46 4.50
N GLN A 247 1.45 16.16 4.06
CA GLN A 247 1.49 17.61 3.83
C GLN A 247 1.72 18.41 5.11
N ILE A 248 0.96 18.13 6.18
CA ILE A 248 1.08 18.84 7.47
C ILE A 248 2.47 18.60 8.09
N THR A 249 2.98 17.39 7.98
CA THR A 249 4.30 17.04 8.52
C THR A 249 5.45 17.37 7.57
N LYS A 250 5.16 17.91 6.38
CA LYS A 250 6.15 18.20 5.33
C LYS A 250 6.99 16.96 4.97
N GLY A 251 6.33 15.82 4.79
CA GLY A 251 6.96 14.55 4.45
C GLY A 251 7.77 13.89 5.57
N ARG A 252 7.76 14.45 6.79
CA ARG A 252 8.45 13.80 7.94
C ARG A 252 7.77 12.53 8.38
N VAL A 253 6.44 12.44 8.21
CA VAL A 253 5.65 11.25 8.49
C VAL A 253 5.08 10.73 7.19
N ILE A 254 5.33 9.47 6.91
CA ILE A 254 4.65 8.70 5.87
C ILE A 254 3.49 7.93 6.50
N ALA A 255 2.39 7.81 5.77
CA ALA A 255 1.21 7.11 6.22
C ALA A 255 0.60 6.28 5.09
N LYS A 256 -0.05 5.18 5.44
CA LYS A 256 -0.73 4.33 4.47
C LYS A 256 -1.93 3.64 5.08
N ILE A 257 -3.06 3.88 4.49
CA ILE A 257 -4.30 3.20 4.84
C ILE A 257 -4.33 1.76 4.28
N GLY A 258 -4.85 0.83 5.07
CA GLY A 258 -5.38 -0.45 4.64
C GLY A 258 -6.90 -0.46 4.73
N ALA A 259 -7.56 -1.38 4.05
CA ALA A 259 -9.00 -1.58 4.21
C ALA A 259 -9.32 -2.09 5.63
N ASP A 260 -10.59 -1.99 6.02
CA ASP A 260 -11.11 -2.47 7.31
C ASP A 260 -10.39 -1.87 8.53
N ALA A 261 -10.19 -0.54 8.48
CA ALA A 261 -9.61 0.29 9.54
C ALA A 261 -8.15 -0.02 9.92
N VAL A 262 -7.37 -0.64 9.02
CA VAL A 262 -5.92 -0.74 9.18
C VAL A 262 -5.26 0.58 8.82
N TYR A 263 -4.37 1.07 9.67
CA TYR A 263 -3.63 2.30 9.42
C TYR A 263 -2.19 2.19 9.95
N CYS A 264 -1.22 2.48 9.10
CA CYS A 264 0.20 2.42 9.44
C CYS A 264 0.85 3.78 9.17
N MET A 265 1.76 4.19 10.08
CA MET A 265 2.52 5.44 9.99
C MET A 265 3.97 5.24 10.44
N ALA A 266 4.86 6.06 9.93
CA ALA A 266 6.23 6.16 10.42
C ALA A 266 6.83 7.54 10.15
#